data_54c53c9196ffec6df603f7f82ab86b2e
#
_entry.id   54c53c9196ffec6df603f7f82ab86b2e
#
_cell.length_a   1.000
_cell.length_b   1.000
_cell.length_c   1.000
_cell.angle_alpha   90.00
_cell.angle_beta   90.00
_cell.angle_gamma   90.00
#
_symmetry.space_group_name_H-M   'P 1'
#
loop_
_entity.id
_entity.type
_entity.pdbx_description
1 polymer ?
#
loop_
_entity_poly.entity_id
_entity_poly.type
_entity_poly.pdbx_seq_one_letter_code
_entity_poly.pdbx_strand_id
1 'polypeptide(L)'
;MKRILTIIAATLFICSAAEAQNAYNYQKQSHYAVLPVHKSSIVFLGDSITDYGDWSEWFANAKIINRGISGDRVEWLLKRMDPLIEGQPAKLFLMIGTNDLAAGAAPETVVENICKAIDRILAESPRTRLYVQSLFPVNGEAFKDKMAKKSHWSKGGEIVAVNKALAEECAKRGVPYIDVYSSLTDSRGLLDERYTNDGLHLMADGYKVWVELLRPYVK
;
A
#
# COMPACT_ATOMS: atom_id res chain seq x y z
N MET A 1 26.79 28.88 -21.02
CA MET A 1 26.76 28.85 -19.54
C MET A 1 25.37 28.73 -18.94
N LYS A 2 24.33 29.50 -19.39
CA LYS A 2 22.96 29.40 -18.81
C LYS A 2 22.30 28.01 -18.92
N ARG A 3 22.52 27.24 -20.01
CA ARG A 3 21.91 25.90 -20.19
C ARG A 3 22.50 24.83 -19.27
N ILE A 4 23.77 24.91 -18.91
CA ILE A 4 24.43 23.96 -18.01
C ILE A 4 23.95 24.16 -16.55
N LEU A 5 23.73 25.42 -16.13
CA LEU A 5 23.20 25.71 -14.81
C LEU A 5 21.75 25.17 -14.61
N THR A 6 20.93 25.25 -15.68
CA THR A 6 19.52 24.75 -15.60
C THR A 6 19.47 23.22 -15.48
N ILE A 7 20.35 22.49 -16.14
CA ILE A 7 20.44 21.04 -16.06
C ILE A 7 20.95 20.60 -14.67
N ILE A 8 21.94 21.30 -14.11
CA ILE A 8 22.47 21.00 -12.77
C ILE A 8 21.41 21.27 -11.68
N ALA A 9 20.64 22.36 -11.81
CA ALA A 9 19.56 22.66 -10.84
C ALA A 9 18.43 21.62 -10.89
N ALA A 10 18.05 21.13 -12.09
CA ALA A 10 17.04 20.10 -12.24
C ALA A 10 17.50 18.74 -11.68
N THR A 11 18.77 18.39 -11.90
CA THR A 11 19.35 17.13 -11.40
C THR A 11 19.51 17.16 -9.89
N LEU A 12 19.90 18.28 -9.29
CA LEU A 12 19.99 18.47 -7.85
C LEU A 12 18.61 18.40 -7.16
N PHE A 13 17.56 18.94 -7.81
CA PHE A 13 16.21 18.90 -7.25
C PHE A 13 15.60 17.47 -7.29
N ILE A 14 15.89 16.70 -8.33
CA ILE A 14 15.46 15.29 -8.43
C ILE A 14 16.21 14.44 -7.39
N CYS A 15 17.49 14.69 -7.19
CA CYS A 15 18.28 13.99 -6.17
C CYS A 15 17.75 14.25 -4.74
N SER A 16 17.41 15.50 -4.42
CA SER A 16 16.90 15.87 -3.10
C SER A 16 15.53 15.25 -2.77
N ALA A 17 14.66 15.11 -3.77
CA ALA A 17 13.34 14.47 -3.55
C ALA A 17 13.46 12.95 -3.36
N ALA A 18 14.36 12.30 -4.09
CA ALA A 18 14.63 10.87 -3.93
C ALA A 18 15.31 10.56 -2.58
N GLU A 19 16.23 11.41 -2.14
CA GLU A 19 16.88 11.32 -0.83
C GLU A 19 15.88 11.55 0.32
N ALA A 20 14.96 12.51 0.20
CA ALA A 20 13.93 12.76 1.20
C ALA A 20 12.95 11.58 1.36
N GLN A 21 12.56 10.94 0.26
CA GLN A 21 11.71 9.75 0.31
C GLN A 21 12.45 8.55 0.92
N ASN A 22 13.70 8.35 0.57
CA ASN A 22 14.56 7.33 1.18
C ASN A 22 14.78 7.59 2.68
N ALA A 23 14.96 8.84 3.10
CA ALA A 23 15.12 9.22 4.50
C ALA A 23 13.86 8.88 5.31
N TYR A 24 12.65 9.21 4.82
CA TYR A 24 11.40 8.87 5.48
C TYR A 24 11.22 7.35 5.63
N ASN A 25 11.43 6.62 4.55
CA ASN A 25 11.32 5.17 4.55
C ASN A 25 12.30 4.54 5.57
N TYR A 26 13.55 5.00 5.57
CA TYR A 26 14.56 4.55 6.54
C TYR A 26 14.19 4.87 7.99
N GLN A 27 13.68 6.09 8.26
CA GLN A 27 13.22 6.47 9.59
C GLN A 27 12.08 5.56 10.07
N LYS A 28 11.06 5.35 9.23
CA LYS A 28 9.92 4.46 9.57
C LYS A 28 10.36 3.03 9.78
N GLN A 29 11.25 2.50 8.94
CA GLN A 29 11.80 1.16 9.13
C GLN A 29 12.55 1.02 10.45
N SER A 30 13.37 2.03 10.84
CA SER A 30 14.09 2.01 12.12
C SER A 30 13.15 1.96 13.33
N HIS A 31 12.00 2.65 13.26
CA HIS A 31 10.96 2.56 14.29
C HIS A 31 10.33 1.16 14.30
N TYR A 32 9.97 0.63 13.13
CA TYR A 32 9.29 -0.67 13.04
C TYR A 32 10.19 -1.85 13.40
N ALA A 33 11.51 -1.68 13.32
CA ALA A 33 12.48 -2.68 13.77
C ALA A 33 12.51 -2.85 15.30
N VAL A 34 12.13 -1.81 16.06
CA VAL A 34 12.17 -1.84 17.54
C VAL A 34 10.79 -1.81 18.20
N LEU A 35 9.76 -1.34 17.48
CA LEU A 35 8.40 -1.29 18.01
C LEU A 35 7.80 -2.70 18.06
N PRO A 36 7.29 -3.12 19.22
CA PRO A 36 6.85 -4.51 19.41
C PRO A 36 5.65 -4.86 18.52
N VAL A 37 5.63 -6.11 18.09
CA VAL A 37 4.47 -6.79 17.53
C VAL A 37 4.10 -7.93 18.46
N HIS A 38 2.86 -7.94 18.94
CA HIS A 38 2.39 -8.94 19.88
C HIS A 38 1.46 -9.94 19.20
N LYS A 39 1.30 -11.12 19.80
CA LYS A 39 0.37 -12.16 19.33
C LYS A 39 -1.09 -11.69 19.27
N SER A 40 -1.45 -10.63 19.98
CA SER A 40 -2.79 -10.01 19.93
C SER A 40 -2.88 -8.85 18.93
N SER A 41 -1.76 -8.45 18.30
CA SER A 41 -1.75 -7.32 17.36
C SER A 41 -2.54 -7.65 16.10
N ILE A 42 -3.17 -6.62 15.56
CA ILE A 42 -3.80 -6.62 14.24
C ILE A 42 -3.00 -5.64 13.40
N VAL A 43 -2.30 -6.14 12.40
CA VAL A 43 -1.33 -5.37 11.62
C VAL A 43 -1.94 -4.92 10.31
N PHE A 44 -1.84 -3.64 9.99
CA PHE A 44 -2.06 -3.09 8.65
C PHE A 44 -0.70 -2.85 8.00
N LEU A 45 -0.38 -3.60 6.95
CA LEU A 45 0.91 -3.61 6.27
C LEU A 45 0.76 -3.15 4.83
N GLY A 46 1.54 -2.15 4.41
CA GLY A 46 1.44 -1.62 3.06
C GLY A 46 2.30 -0.37 2.81
N ASP A 47 1.86 0.43 1.85
CA ASP A 47 2.49 1.66 1.40
C ASP A 47 1.88 2.93 2.03
N SER A 48 1.92 4.08 1.30
CA SER A 48 1.38 5.37 1.76
C SER A 48 -0.12 5.32 2.07
N ILE A 49 -0.89 4.57 1.32
CA ILE A 49 -2.34 4.47 1.52
C ILE A 49 -2.63 3.82 2.88
N THR A 50 -1.81 2.84 3.26
CA THR A 50 -1.87 2.23 4.60
C THR A 50 -1.28 3.15 5.66
N ASP A 51 -0.14 3.81 5.39
CA ASP A 51 0.59 4.68 6.31
C ASP A 51 -0.26 5.85 6.82
N TYR A 52 -1.09 6.43 5.95
CA TYR A 52 -1.93 7.60 6.27
C TYR A 52 -3.19 7.27 7.07
N GLY A 53 -3.49 6.01 7.30
CA GLY A 53 -4.67 5.59 8.06
C GLY A 53 -4.42 5.60 9.57
N ASP A 54 -5.29 6.29 10.31
CA ASP A 54 -5.32 6.27 11.79
C ASP A 54 -6.13 5.05 12.27
N TRP A 55 -5.62 3.86 11.94
CA TRP A 55 -6.33 2.59 12.04
C TRP A 55 -6.87 2.27 13.43
N SER A 56 -6.08 2.54 14.49
CA SER A 56 -6.51 2.30 15.88
C SER A 56 -7.69 3.18 16.27
N GLU A 57 -7.75 4.40 15.75
CA GLU A 57 -8.85 5.34 15.99
C GLU A 57 -10.09 4.97 15.17
N TRP A 58 -9.93 4.67 13.87
CA TRP A 58 -11.02 4.26 12.99
C TRP A 58 -11.79 3.05 13.52
N PHE A 59 -11.11 2.09 14.14
CA PHE A 59 -11.71 0.88 14.70
C PHE A 59 -11.95 0.96 16.21
N ALA A 60 -11.54 2.04 16.88
CA ALA A 60 -11.53 2.16 18.34
C ALA A 60 -10.87 0.93 19.00
N ASN A 61 -9.72 0.49 18.47
CA ASN A 61 -9.05 -0.74 18.90
C ASN A 61 -7.54 -0.55 19.01
N ALA A 62 -7.04 -0.44 20.23
CA ALA A 62 -5.63 -0.22 20.54
C ALA A 62 -4.70 -1.41 20.15
N LYS A 63 -5.24 -2.58 19.79
CA LYS A 63 -4.45 -3.71 19.28
C LYS A 63 -4.03 -3.54 17.83
N ILE A 64 -4.64 -2.60 17.13
CA ILE A 64 -4.32 -2.32 15.73
C ILE A 64 -3.06 -1.48 15.65
N ILE A 65 -2.10 -1.93 14.86
CA ILE A 65 -0.85 -1.23 14.60
C ILE A 65 -0.67 -0.99 13.10
N ASN A 66 -0.30 0.24 12.77
CA ASN A 66 0.04 0.63 11.41
C ASN A 66 1.49 0.27 11.11
N ARG A 67 1.70 -0.45 10.01
CA ARG A 67 3.01 -0.81 9.43
C ARG A 67 3.09 -0.42 7.96
N GLY A 68 2.33 0.59 7.55
CA GLY A 68 2.48 1.26 6.26
C GLY A 68 3.72 2.15 6.23
N ILE A 69 4.32 2.31 5.05
CA ILE A 69 5.38 3.28 4.81
C ILE A 69 5.13 3.96 3.45
N SER A 70 5.03 5.28 3.45
CA SER A 70 4.83 6.04 2.22
C SER A 70 5.93 5.77 1.19
N GLY A 71 5.51 5.50 -0.05
CA GLY A 71 6.39 5.18 -1.17
C GLY A 71 6.94 3.76 -1.18
N ASP A 72 6.56 2.91 -0.24
CA ASP A 72 7.07 1.55 -0.13
C ASP A 72 6.70 0.70 -1.35
N ARG A 73 7.60 -0.21 -1.71
CA ARG A 73 7.43 -1.22 -2.76
C ARG A 73 7.51 -2.61 -2.16
N VAL A 74 7.03 -3.60 -2.89
CA VAL A 74 7.01 -4.98 -2.40
C VAL A 74 8.41 -5.46 -2.01
N GLU A 75 9.44 -5.15 -2.80
CA GLU A 75 10.82 -5.53 -2.49
C GLU A 75 11.33 -4.96 -1.15
N TRP A 76 10.97 -3.71 -0.84
CA TRP A 76 11.37 -3.06 0.41
C TRP A 76 10.56 -3.58 1.59
N LEU A 77 9.26 -3.82 1.38
CA LEU A 77 8.40 -4.46 2.37
C LEU A 77 8.95 -5.84 2.78
N LEU A 78 9.38 -6.67 1.82
CA LEU A 78 9.98 -7.99 2.09
C LEU A 78 11.19 -7.91 3.02
N LYS A 79 12.01 -6.87 2.88
CA LYS A 79 13.23 -6.66 3.71
C LYS A 79 12.94 -6.27 5.16
N ARG A 80 11.71 -5.82 5.47
CA ARG A 80 11.30 -5.35 6.81
C ARG A 80 10.24 -6.23 7.49
N MET A 81 10.05 -7.45 7.02
CA MET A 81 9.02 -8.35 7.55
C MET A 81 9.43 -9.07 8.83
N ASP A 82 10.72 -9.17 9.16
CA ASP A 82 11.22 -9.97 10.28
C ASP A 82 10.51 -9.67 11.62
N PRO A 83 10.36 -8.40 12.07
CA PRO A 83 9.66 -8.11 13.32
C PRO A 83 8.18 -8.54 13.32
N LEU A 84 7.53 -8.54 12.14
CA LEU A 84 6.15 -9.01 11.99
C LEU A 84 6.07 -10.52 12.11
N ILE A 85 6.98 -11.22 11.45
CA ILE A 85 7.08 -12.69 11.48
C ILE A 85 7.37 -13.16 12.90
N GLU A 86 8.36 -12.59 13.58
CA GLU A 86 8.73 -12.92 14.95
C GLU A 86 7.60 -12.66 15.94
N GLY A 87 6.87 -11.56 15.75
CA GLY A 87 5.75 -11.15 16.61
C GLY A 87 4.52 -12.07 16.53
N GLN A 88 4.35 -12.83 15.44
CA GLN A 88 3.21 -13.74 15.22
C GLN A 88 1.86 -13.07 15.49
N PRO A 89 1.51 -11.93 14.82
CA PRO A 89 0.29 -11.18 15.13
C PRO A 89 -0.97 -12.01 14.91
N ALA A 90 -2.06 -11.67 15.58
CA ALA A 90 -3.33 -12.37 15.41
C ALA A 90 -3.87 -12.26 13.98
N LYS A 91 -3.76 -11.05 13.40
CA LYS A 91 -4.25 -10.75 12.04
C LYS A 91 -3.28 -9.84 11.32
N LEU A 92 -3.17 -10.00 10.00
CA LEU A 92 -2.39 -9.15 9.13
C LEU A 92 -3.20 -8.81 7.88
N PHE A 93 -3.35 -7.53 7.59
CA PHE A 93 -4.00 -6.99 6.39
C PHE A 93 -2.92 -6.42 5.47
N LEU A 94 -2.73 -7.06 4.31
CA LEU A 94 -1.70 -6.68 3.32
C LEU A 94 -2.32 -5.94 2.14
N MET A 95 -1.77 -4.76 1.80
CA MET A 95 -2.07 -4.03 0.58
C MET A 95 -0.80 -3.29 0.13
N ILE A 96 -0.22 -3.69 -1.01
CA ILE A 96 1.04 -3.16 -1.55
C ILE A 96 1.15 -3.45 -3.05
N GLY A 97 1.85 -2.62 -3.83
CA GLY A 97 2.16 -2.86 -5.24
C GLY A 97 1.90 -1.67 -6.16
N THR A 98 1.14 -0.67 -5.71
CA THR A 98 0.81 0.52 -6.50
C THR A 98 2.06 1.30 -6.90
N ASN A 99 3.04 1.42 -5.99
CA ASN A 99 4.31 2.09 -6.25
C ASN A 99 5.22 1.29 -7.19
N ASP A 100 5.13 -0.03 -7.17
CA ASP A 100 5.85 -0.91 -8.10
C ASP A 100 5.38 -0.67 -9.54
N LEU A 101 4.06 -0.66 -9.75
CA LEU A 101 3.46 -0.34 -11.06
C LEU A 101 3.84 1.07 -11.52
N ALA A 102 3.77 2.07 -10.64
CA ALA A 102 4.14 3.44 -10.94
C ALA A 102 5.61 3.58 -11.32
N ALA A 103 6.47 2.71 -10.80
CA ALA A 103 7.88 2.60 -11.15
C ALA A 103 8.16 1.81 -12.42
N GLY A 104 7.12 1.27 -13.08
CA GLY A 104 7.23 0.56 -14.35
C GLY A 104 7.36 -0.95 -14.24
N ALA A 105 7.15 -1.54 -13.06
CA ALA A 105 7.11 -2.99 -12.93
C ALA A 105 5.92 -3.57 -13.71
N ALA A 106 6.12 -4.72 -14.35
CA ALA A 106 5.03 -5.45 -15.00
C ALA A 106 4.06 -6.04 -13.95
N PRO A 107 2.75 -6.11 -14.25
CA PRO A 107 1.75 -6.68 -13.33
C PRO A 107 2.12 -8.06 -12.80
N GLU A 108 2.65 -8.93 -13.65
CA GLU A 108 3.05 -10.30 -13.30
C GLU A 108 4.18 -10.28 -12.24
N THR A 109 5.16 -9.40 -12.40
CA THR A 109 6.26 -9.22 -11.43
C THR A 109 5.75 -8.72 -10.09
N VAL A 110 4.78 -7.79 -10.10
CA VAL A 110 4.16 -7.27 -8.87
C VAL A 110 3.43 -8.40 -8.14
N VAL A 111 2.61 -9.18 -8.85
CA VAL A 111 1.88 -10.33 -8.28
C VAL A 111 2.85 -11.36 -7.72
N GLU A 112 3.90 -11.73 -8.47
CA GLU A 112 4.92 -12.69 -8.02
C GLU A 112 5.57 -12.23 -6.71
N ASN A 113 5.94 -10.95 -6.61
CA ASN A 113 6.59 -10.43 -5.42
C ASN A 113 5.62 -10.34 -4.22
N ILE A 114 4.33 -9.99 -4.44
CA ILE A 114 3.31 -10.04 -3.39
C ILE A 114 3.12 -11.49 -2.91
N CYS A 115 3.11 -12.46 -3.83
CA CYS A 115 3.03 -13.88 -3.48
C CYS A 115 4.21 -14.33 -2.60
N LYS A 116 5.43 -13.83 -2.83
CA LYS A 116 6.58 -14.10 -1.93
C LYS A 116 6.31 -13.62 -0.50
N ALA A 117 5.68 -12.44 -0.34
CA ALA A 117 5.31 -11.95 0.98
C ALA A 117 4.21 -12.81 1.63
N ILE A 118 3.21 -13.21 0.86
CA ILE A 118 2.14 -14.11 1.31
C ILE A 118 2.73 -15.45 1.77
N ASP A 119 3.53 -16.09 0.92
CA ASP A 119 4.13 -17.39 1.18
C ASP A 119 5.03 -17.35 2.41
N ARG A 120 5.79 -16.26 2.59
CA ARG A 120 6.62 -16.05 3.76
C ARG A 120 5.77 -15.95 5.05
N ILE A 121 4.66 -15.18 5.03
CA ILE A 121 3.76 -15.06 6.18
C ILE A 121 3.15 -16.43 6.53
N LEU A 122 2.67 -17.17 5.53
CA LEU A 122 2.06 -18.48 5.74
C LEU A 122 3.05 -19.50 6.33
N ALA A 123 4.30 -19.47 5.86
CA ALA A 123 5.33 -20.41 6.31
C ALA A 123 5.91 -20.07 7.70
N GLU A 124 6.24 -18.78 7.90
CA GLU A 124 7.02 -18.35 9.08
C GLU A 124 6.14 -17.76 10.20
N SER A 125 4.87 -17.39 9.89
CA SER A 125 3.89 -16.89 10.87
C SER A 125 2.55 -17.64 10.79
N PRO A 126 2.55 -18.98 10.95
CA PRO A 126 1.38 -19.83 10.64
C PRO A 126 0.17 -19.60 11.56
N ARG A 127 0.34 -18.88 12.66
CA ARG A 127 -0.76 -18.48 13.55
C ARG A 127 -1.42 -17.16 13.16
N THR A 128 -0.81 -16.42 12.24
CA THR A 128 -1.34 -15.16 11.77
C THR A 128 -2.42 -15.39 10.73
N ARG A 129 -3.61 -14.86 10.97
CA ARG A 129 -4.66 -14.85 9.97
C ARG A 129 -4.40 -13.74 8.97
N LEU A 130 -3.92 -14.12 7.79
CA LEU A 130 -3.62 -13.20 6.70
C LEU A 130 -4.87 -12.85 5.90
N TYR A 131 -5.03 -11.57 5.57
CA TYR A 131 -5.99 -11.02 4.63
C TYR A 131 -5.23 -10.20 3.58
N VAL A 132 -5.48 -10.46 2.32
CA VAL A 132 -4.91 -9.67 1.20
C VAL A 132 -6.00 -8.80 0.63
N GLN A 133 -5.66 -7.54 0.38
CA GLN A 133 -6.60 -6.56 -0.16
C GLN A 133 -6.24 -6.22 -1.59
N SER A 134 -7.25 -5.86 -2.40
CA SER A 134 -7.03 -5.30 -3.73
C SER A 134 -6.18 -4.03 -3.67
N LEU A 135 -5.40 -3.76 -4.70
CA LEU A 135 -4.90 -2.41 -4.98
C LEU A 135 -6.09 -1.49 -5.30
N PHE A 136 -5.96 -0.21 -4.97
CA PHE A 136 -7.04 0.76 -5.15
C PHE A 136 -7.07 1.34 -6.56
N PRO A 137 -8.23 1.82 -7.01
CA PRO A 137 -8.32 2.55 -8.26
C PRO A 137 -7.54 3.88 -8.18
N VAL A 138 -7.24 4.43 -9.35
CA VAL A 138 -6.58 5.75 -9.48
C VAL A 138 -7.43 6.65 -10.38
N ASN A 139 -7.27 7.98 -10.22
CA ASN A 139 -8.02 8.96 -11.02
C ASN A 139 -7.20 10.23 -11.25
N GLY A 140 -6.51 10.31 -12.37
CA GLY A 140 -5.75 11.50 -12.74
C GLY A 140 -6.61 12.74 -13.04
N GLU A 141 -7.92 12.58 -13.26
CA GLU A 141 -8.87 13.67 -13.53
C GLU A 141 -9.35 14.35 -12.24
N ALA A 142 -9.33 13.63 -11.11
CA ALA A 142 -9.73 14.15 -9.79
C ALA A 142 -8.77 15.24 -9.26
N PHE A 143 -7.57 15.34 -9.82
CA PHE A 143 -6.58 16.30 -9.39
C PHE A 143 -6.71 17.62 -10.15
N LYS A 144 -7.00 18.70 -9.44
CA LYS A 144 -7.24 20.03 -10.04
C LYS A 144 -5.99 20.74 -10.52
N ASP A 145 -4.80 20.38 -9.98
CA ASP A 145 -3.53 20.94 -10.43
C ASP A 145 -2.99 20.16 -11.63
N LYS A 146 -3.33 20.63 -12.83
CA LYS A 146 -2.91 20.04 -14.10
C LYS A 146 -1.39 20.04 -14.34
N MET A 147 -0.62 20.70 -13.51
CA MET A 147 0.85 20.76 -13.61
C MET A 147 1.55 19.55 -12.98
N ALA A 148 0.93 18.92 -11.97
CA ALA A 148 1.45 17.73 -11.33
C ALA A 148 0.98 16.47 -12.08
N LYS A 149 1.92 15.65 -12.55
CA LYS A 149 1.63 14.34 -13.16
C LYS A 149 2.19 13.25 -12.26
N LYS A 150 1.31 12.40 -11.73
CA LYS A 150 1.74 11.18 -11.03
C LYS A 150 1.74 10.01 -12.01
N SER A 151 2.82 9.24 -12.04
CA SER A 151 2.93 8.01 -12.85
C SER A 151 1.85 6.98 -12.50
N HIS A 152 1.34 7.01 -11.27
CA HIS A 152 0.25 6.16 -10.79
C HIS A 152 -1.03 6.30 -11.62
N TRP A 153 -1.37 7.51 -12.07
CA TRP A 153 -2.65 7.79 -12.75
C TRP A 153 -2.85 7.03 -14.06
N SER A 154 -1.76 6.64 -14.71
CA SER A 154 -1.81 5.84 -15.95
C SER A 154 -1.90 4.34 -15.72
N LYS A 155 -1.97 3.88 -14.46
CA LYS A 155 -1.84 2.47 -14.08
C LYS A 155 -3.16 1.74 -13.82
N GLY A 156 -4.29 2.35 -14.16
CA GLY A 156 -5.61 1.76 -13.91
C GLY A 156 -5.77 0.35 -14.52
N GLY A 157 -5.33 0.14 -15.75
CA GLY A 157 -5.39 -1.17 -16.41
C GLY A 157 -4.49 -2.21 -15.74
N GLU A 158 -3.27 -1.83 -15.40
CA GLU A 158 -2.32 -2.69 -14.68
C GLU A 158 -2.81 -3.05 -13.28
N ILE A 159 -3.45 -2.11 -12.57
CA ILE A 159 -4.07 -2.36 -11.25
C ILE A 159 -5.16 -3.43 -11.37
N VAL A 160 -6.04 -3.34 -12.38
CA VAL A 160 -7.09 -4.34 -12.63
C VAL A 160 -6.48 -5.70 -12.91
N ALA A 161 -5.41 -5.77 -13.73
CA ALA A 161 -4.71 -7.01 -14.03
C ALA A 161 -4.08 -7.64 -12.77
N VAL A 162 -3.40 -6.83 -11.94
CA VAL A 162 -2.83 -7.28 -10.64
C VAL A 162 -3.94 -7.79 -9.74
N ASN A 163 -5.02 -7.05 -9.56
CA ASN A 163 -6.11 -7.43 -8.67
C ASN A 163 -6.74 -8.77 -9.06
N LYS A 164 -6.97 -8.98 -10.36
CA LYS A 164 -7.50 -10.25 -10.88
C LYS A 164 -6.55 -11.41 -10.56
N ALA A 165 -5.29 -11.29 -10.94
CA ALA A 165 -4.30 -12.35 -10.74
C ALA A 165 -4.05 -12.61 -9.24
N LEU A 166 -4.01 -11.54 -8.42
CA LEU A 166 -3.80 -11.67 -6.98
C LEU A 166 -4.98 -12.38 -6.29
N ALA A 167 -6.22 -12.12 -6.72
CA ALA A 167 -7.39 -12.86 -6.23
C ALA A 167 -7.29 -14.36 -6.52
N GLU A 168 -6.85 -14.73 -7.72
CA GLU A 168 -6.62 -16.13 -8.13
C GLU A 168 -5.50 -16.79 -7.29
N GLU A 169 -4.39 -16.07 -7.08
CA GLU A 169 -3.26 -16.56 -6.27
C GLU A 169 -3.62 -16.71 -4.79
N CYS A 170 -4.43 -15.80 -4.25
CA CYS A 170 -4.97 -15.92 -2.90
C CYS A 170 -5.89 -17.14 -2.76
N ALA A 171 -6.78 -17.39 -3.74
CA ALA A 171 -7.65 -18.55 -3.75
C ALA A 171 -6.87 -19.87 -3.76
N LYS A 172 -5.80 -19.99 -4.56
CA LYS A 172 -4.91 -21.17 -4.59
C LYS A 172 -4.25 -21.45 -3.24
N ARG A 173 -3.98 -20.40 -2.45
CA ARG A 173 -3.34 -20.48 -1.13
C ARG A 173 -4.32 -20.58 0.04
N GLY A 174 -5.63 -20.52 -0.22
CA GLY A 174 -6.65 -20.47 0.83
C GLY A 174 -6.61 -19.18 1.66
N VAL A 175 -6.05 -18.10 1.11
CA VAL A 175 -5.95 -16.79 1.77
C VAL A 175 -7.16 -15.94 1.40
N PRO A 176 -7.90 -15.36 2.37
CA PRO A 176 -8.98 -14.44 2.07
C PRO A 176 -8.50 -13.21 1.30
N TYR A 177 -9.12 -12.96 0.16
CA TYR A 177 -8.94 -11.75 -0.64
C TYR A 177 -10.11 -10.79 -0.41
N ILE A 178 -9.85 -9.52 -0.16
CA ILE A 178 -10.86 -8.48 0.10
C ILE A 178 -10.84 -7.49 -1.04
N ASP A 179 -11.90 -7.45 -1.83
CA ASP A 179 -12.08 -6.48 -2.90
C ASP A 179 -12.52 -5.12 -2.35
N VAL A 180 -11.56 -4.25 -2.08
CA VAL A 180 -11.81 -2.85 -1.73
C VAL A 180 -11.94 -1.99 -2.97
N TYR A 181 -11.28 -2.38 -4.08
CA TYR A 181 -11.26 -1.67 -5.36
C TYR A 181 -12.68 -1.29 -5.82
N SER A 182 -13.57 -2.28 -5.88
CA SER A 182 -14.93 -2.10 -6.39
C SER A 182 -15.77 -1.13 -5.55
N SER A 183 -15.46 -0.98 -4.25
CA SER A 183 -16.16 -0.06 -3.36
C SER A 183 -15.67 1.38 -3.46
N LEU A 184 -14.52 1.60 -4.09
CA LEU A 184 -13.90 2.92 -4.24
C LEU A 184 -14.01 3.49 -5.66
N THR A 185 -14.51 2.70 -6.62
CA THR A 185 -14.64 3.12 -8.01
C THR A 185 -15.94 3.88 -8.29
N ASP A 186 -15.85 4.86 -9.18
CA ASP A 186 -17.03 5.48 -9.85
C ASP A 186 -17.53 4.57 -11.00
N SER A 187 -18.58 5.01 -11.69
CA SER A 187 -19.19 4.29 -12.85
C SER A 187 -18.24 4.12 -14.04
N ARG A 188 -17.10 4.82 -14.08
CA ARG A 188 -16.07 4.72 -15.12
C ARG A 188 -14.93 3.78 -14.73
N GLY A 189 -14.96 3.21 -13.51
CA GLY A 189 -13.87 2.37 -12.97
C GLY A 189 -12.69 3.19 -12.45
N LEU A 190 -12.84 4.50 -12.25
CA LEU A 190 -11.83 5.38 -11.68
C LEU A 190 -12.06 5.56 -10.18
N LEU A 191 -11.03 5.94 -9.43
CA LEU A 191 -11.21 6.34 -8.03
C LEU A 191 -12.21 7.49 -7.95
N ASP A 192 -13.29 7.29 -7.19
CA ASP A 192 -14.34 8.27 -7.06
C ASP A 192 -13.79 9.58 -6.47
N GLU A 193 -14.08 10.70 -7.13
CA GLU A 193 -13.60 12.04 -6.76
C GLU A 193 -13.99 12.44 -5.33
N ARG A 194 -15.07 11.89 -4.79
CA ARG A 194 -15.51 12.11 -3.40
C ARG A 194 -14.52 11.57 -2.39
N TYR A 195 -13.70 10.60 -2.78
CA TYR A 195 -12.81 9.86 -1.88
C TYR A 195 -11.36 10.31 -1.93
N THR A 196 -11.00 11.22 -2.84
CA THR A 196 -9.61 11.61 -3.06
C THR A 196 -9.46 13.10 -3.36
N ASN A 197 -8.30 13.66 -3.07
CA ASN A 197 -7.93 15.02 -3.46
C ASN A 197 -6.75 15.04 -4.44
N ASP A 198 -6.10 13.91 -4.68
CA ASP A 198 -4.92 13.80 -5.53
C ASP A 198 -5.01 12.64 -6.55
N GLY A 199 -6.15 11.93 -6.58
CA GLY A 199 -6.41 10.83 -7.51
C GLY A 199 -5.67 9.54 -7.19
N LEU A 200 -5.09 9.41 -5.99
CA LEU A 200 -4.34 8.24 -5.50
C LEU A 200 -4.65 7.93 -4.04
N HIS A 201 -4.44 8.90 -3.14
CA HIS A 201 -4.67 8.73 -1.71
C HIS A 201 -6.10 9.02 -1.32
N LEU A 202 -6.56 8.37 -0.26
CA LEU A 202 -7.92 8.56 0.24
C LEU A 202 -8.02 9.75 1.19
N MET A 203 -9.14 10.44 1.10
CA MET A 203 -9.65 11.33 2.14
C MET A 203 -10.54 10.56 3.12
N ALA A 204 -11.01 11.22 4.17
CA ALA A 204 -11.78 10.61 5.25
C ALA A 204 -12.99 9.78 4.76
N ASP A 205 -13.72 10.25 3.75
CA ASP A 205 -14.88 9.51 3.22
C ASP A 205 -14.47 8.21 2.50
N GLY A 206 -13.32 8.19 1.83
CA GLY A 206 -12.76 6.96 1.27
C GLY A 206 -12.29 6.00 2.35
N TYR A 207 -11.65 6.50 3.42
CA TYR A 207 -11.30 5.67 4.58
C TYR A 207 -12.53 5.09 5.28
N LYS A 208 -13.64 5.82 5.40
CA LYS A 208 -14.90 5.29 5.96
C LYS A 208 -15.38 4.07 5.17
N VAL A 209 -15.40 4.15 3.82
CA VAL A 209 -15.79 3.02 2.97
C VAL A 209 -14.87 1.83 3.23
N TRP A 210 -13.58 2.03 3.24
CA TRP A 210 -12.60 0.98 3.48
C TRP A 210 -12.73 0.35 4.86
N VAL A 211 -12.86 1.16 5.91
CA VAL A 211 -13.05 0.72 7.30
C VAL A 211 -14.32 -0.12 7.47
N GLU A 212 -15.45 0.33 6.92
CA GLU A 212 -16.71 -0.43 7.01
C GLU A 212 -16.60 -1.80 6.33
N LEU A 213 -15.92 -1.87 5.19
CA LEU A 213 -15.67 -3.12 4.48
C LEU A 213 -14.79 -4.08 5.30
N LEU A 214 -13.80 -3.55 6.03
CA LEU A 214 -12.88 -4.35 6.84
C LEU A 214 -13.44 -4.71 8.22
N ARG A 215 -14.47 -4.02 8.72
CA ARG A 215 -15.02 -4.19 10.07
C ARG A 215 -15.36 -5.64 10.45
N PRO A 216 -15.95 -6.47 9.57
CA PRO A 216 -16.21 -7.89 9.86
C PRO A 216 -14.94 -8.73 10.11
N TYR A 217 -13.82 -8.33 9.50
CA TYR A 217 -12.56 -9.08 9.56
C TYR A 217 -11.66 -8.64 10.73
N VAL A 218 -11.83 -7.40 11.20
CA VAL A 218 -11.05 -6.82 12.31
C VAL A 218 -11.53 -7.31 13.69
N LYS A 219 -12.80 -7.65 13.83
CA LYS A 219 -13.41 -8.15 15.09
C LYS A 219 -12.72 -9.39 15.64
#